data_ae442a1ee77baa12ac0ad0bb910ffae1
#
_entry.id   ae442a1ee77baa12ac0ad0bb910ffae1
#
_cell.length_a   1.000
_cell.length_b   1.000
_cell.length_c   1.000
_cell.angle_alpha   90.00
_cell.angle_beta   90.00
_cell.angle_gamma   90.00
#
_symmetry.space_group_name_H-M   'P 1'
#
loop_
_entity.id
_entity.type
_entity.pdbx_description
1 polymer ?
#
loop_
_entity_poly.entity_id
_entity_poly.type
_entity_poly.pdbx_seq_one_letter_code
_entity_poly.pdbx_strand_id
1 'polypeptide(L)'
;MKVSVLGSSGQIGAYLTEHLTMKGHLVREFDIANNTYEDMTHIPNAFLRNVIMDSDFVFFLAFDVGGSRYLKKYQHTYDFINNNTRIMANTFDLLKTYDKKFVFASSQMSNLSFSPYGLLKNLGELYTKSLGGLITKFWNVYGIEKDYEKSHVITDFIRKGFETGVIDMITDGQEEREFLYAQDCCEALETVMNNYNDFKSDDELHVTSFNSVKIIDIAHIIQQKFDMIGKKVDVKPSIDTDTVQQNSKNVASKYLTNWWKPTTSLDDGIAKVFTSMKKNYD
;
A
#
# COMPACT_ATOMS: atom_id res chain seq x y z
N MET A 1 -18.78 -12.48 7.18
CA MET A 1 -17.92 -12.23 8.34
C MET A 1 -17.98 -10.74 8.69
N LYS A 2 -17.73 -10.38 9.95
CA LYS A 2 -17.43 -9.01 10.36
C LYS A 2 -15.93 -8.78 10.18
N VAL A 3 -15.56 -7.87 9.31
CA VAL A 3 -14.16 -7.61 8.95
C VAL A 3 -13.83 -6.16 9.24
N SER A 4 -12.73 -5.89 9.95
CA SER A 4 -12.25 -4.53 10.14
C SER A 4 -11.09 -4.22 9.21
N VAL A 5 -11.14 -3.04 8.61
CA VAL A 5 -10.06 -2.47 7.78
C VAL A 5 -9.52 -1.24 8.51
N LEU A 6 -8.37 -1.40 9.17
CA LEU A 6 -7.65 -0.31 9.83
C LEU A 6 -6.75 0.37 8.80
N GLY A 7 -6.97 1.65 8.53
CA GLY A 7 -6.38 2.36 7.40
C GLY A 7 -7.30 2.31 6.17
N SER A 8 -8.63 2.35 6.39
CA SER A 8 -9.66 2.15 5.35
C SER A 8 -9.70 3.25 4.28
N SER A 9 -9.21 4.45 4.55
CA SER A 9 -9.17 5.56 3.59
C SER A 9 -7.85 5.65 2.81
N GLY A 10 -6.86 4.84 3.18
CA GLY A 10 -5.61 4.71 2.43
C GLY A 10 -5.82 4.09 1.04
N GLN A 11 -4.79 4.14 0.19
CA GLN A 11 -4.82 3.62 -1.17
C GLN A 11 -5.35 2.19 -1.25
N ILE A 12 -4.80 1.25 -0.47
CA ILE A 12 -5.24 -0.15 -0.47
C ILE A 12 -6.55 -0.30 0.32
N GLY A 13 -6.67 0.39 1.45
CA GLY A 13 -7.81 0.27 2.37
C GLY A 13 -9.14 0.62 1.71
N ALA A 14 -9.18 1.68 0.90
CA ALA A 14 -10.40 2.10 0.20
C ALA A 14 -10.87 1.04 -0.81
N TYR A 15 -9.96 0.49 -1.61
CA TYR A 15 -10.28 -0.61 -2.53
C TYR A 15 -10.72 -1.88 -1.79
N LEU A 16 -10.03 -2.21 -0.69
CA LEU A 16 -10.34 -3.41 0.10
C LEU A 16 -11.71 -3.30 0.77
N THR A 17 -12.06 -2.14 1.31
CA THR A 17 -13.36 -1.88 1.90
C THR A 17 -14.49 -2.08 0.89
N GLU A 18 -14.36 -1.50 -0.30
CA GLU A 18 -15.33 -1.67 -1.39
C GLU A 18 -15.41 -3.13 -1.83
N HIS A 19 -14.26 -3.77 -2.08
CA HIS A 19 -14.17 -5.16 -2.50
C HIS A 19 -14.87 -6.11 -1.53
N LEU A 20 -14.53 -6.05 -0.23
CA LEU A 20 -15.11 -6.91 0.80
C LEU A 20 -16.61 -6.65 1.00
N THR A 21 -17.06 -5.39 0.87
CA THR A 21 -18.49 -5.05 0.93
C THR A 21 -19.25 -5.68 -0.24
N MET A 22 -18.71 -5.60 -1.47
CA MET A 22 -19.30 -6.26 -2.64
C MET A 22 -19.34 -7.79 -2.52
N LYS A 23 -18.40 -8.38 -1.78
CA LYS A 23 -18.37 -9.83 -1.45
C LYS A 23 -19.33 -10.21 -0.32
N GLY A 24 -20.09 -9.26 0.24
CA GLY A 24 -21.11 -9.49 1.27
C GLY A 24 -20.56 -9.59 2.69
N HIS A 25 -19.35 -9.11 2.95
CA HIS A 25 -18.82 -8.97 4.30
C HIS A 25 -19.41 -7.73 4.99
N LEU A 26 -19.56 -7.80 6.33
CA LEU A 26 -19.88 -6.62 7.15
C LEU A 26 -18.55 -5.92 7.47
N VAL A 27 -18.22 -4.87 6.70
CA VAL A 27 -16.95 -4.15 6.84
C VAL A 27 -17.08 -3.03 7.89
N ARG A 28 -16.13 -2.98 8.81
CA ARG A 28 -15.91 -1.91 9.77
C ARG A 28 -14.69 -1.10 9.34
N GLU A 29 -14.93 0.12 8.93
CA GLU A 29 -13.90 1.06 8.53
C GLU A 29 -13.30 1.75 9.76
N PHE A 30 -11.99 2.02 9.74
CA PHE A 30 -11.31 2.82 10.75
C PHE A 30 -10.13 3.56 10.12
N ASP A 31 -10.22 4.89 10.08
CA ASP A 31 -9.17 5.75 9.52
C ASP A 31 -9.31 7.18 10.04
N ILE A 32 -8.19 7.81 10.42
CA ILE A 32 -8.16 9.22 10.88
C ILE A 32 -8.71 10.19 9.81
N ALA A 33 -8.64 9.85 8.54
CA ALA A 33 -9.19 10.66 7.45
C ALA A 33 -10.74 10.64 7.42
N ASN A 34 -11.38 9.62 7.99
CA ASN A 34 -12.83 9.57 8.12
C ASN A 34 -13.32 10.42 9.30
N ASN A 35 -12.62 10.29 10.43
CA ASN A 35 -12.99 10.97 11.66
C ASN A 35 -11.77 11.12 12.57
N THR A 36 -11.57 12.29 13.17
CA THR A 36 -10.47 12.57 14.12
C THR A 36 -10.46 11.67 15.36
N TYR A 37 -11.59 11.08 15.75
CA TYR A 37 -11.64 10.08 16.82
C TYR A 37 -11.08 8.71 16.43
N GLU A 38 -10.86 8.49 15.14
CA GLU A 38 -10.27 7.27 14.60
C GLU A 38 -8.73 7.34 14.54
N ASP A 39 -8.12 8.13 15.41
CA ASP A 39 -6.67 8.24 15.55
C ASP A 39 -6.11 7.09 16.40
N MET A 40 -5.33 6.21 15.75
CA MET A 40 -4.70 5.05 16.37
C MET A 40 -3.49 5.42 17.24
N THR A 41 -3.00 6.66 17.17
CA THR A 41 -1.85 7.12 17.98
C THR A 41 -2.24 7.44 19.43
N HIS A 42 -3.54 7.59 19.73
CA HIS A 42 -4.07 7.96 21.04
C HIS A 42 -4.68 6.77 21.77
N ILE A 43 -4.37 6.67 23.07
CA ILE A 43 -4.99 5.72 23.99
C ILE A 43 -5.42 6.46 25.29
N PRO A 44 -6.53 6.03 25.94
CA PRO A 44 -7.45 4.98 25.49
C PRO A 44 -8.28 5.41 24.26
N ASN A 45 -8.43 4.52 23.29
CA ASN A 45 -9.31 4.74 22.14
C ASN A 45 -10.45 3.71 22.14
N ALA A 46 -11.63 4.15 22.62
CA ALA A 46 -12.79 3.27 22.73
C ALA A 46 -13.33 2.83 21.35
N PHE A 47 -13.19 3.68 20.33
CA PHE A 47 -13.62 3.35 18.97
C PHE A 47 -12.76 2.23 18.38
N LEU A 48 -11.43 2.37 18.43
CA LEU A 48 -10.51 1.32 17.95
C LEU A 48 -10.75 0.01 18.70
N ARG A 49 -10.87 0.07 20.03
CA ARG A 49 -11.18 -1.11 20.84
C ARG A 49 -12.46 -1.80 20.39
N ASN A 50 -13.56 -1.06 20.20
CA ASN A 50 -14.84 -1.63 19.82
C ASN A 50 -14.80 -2.22 18.41
N VAL A 51 -14.12 -1.56 17.45
CA VAL A 51 -13.95 -2.04 16.08
C VAL A 51 -13.19 -3.37 16.10
N ILE A 52 -12.07 -3.48 16.81
CA ILE A 52 -11.28 -4.73 16.89
C ILE A 52 -12.06 -5.81 17.64
N MET A 53 -12.67 -5.48 18.79
CA MET A 53 -13.41 -6.44 19.63
C MET A 53 -14.56 -7.10 18.85
N ASP A 54 -15.31 -6.32 18.05
CA ASP A 54 -16.49 -6.79 17.30
C ASP A 54 -16.15 -7.50 15.97
N SER A 55 -14.87 -7.64 15.62
CA SER A 55 -14.45 -8.24 14.36
C SER A 55 -14.15 -9.73 14.46
N ASP A 56 -14.47 -10.47 13.40
CA ASP A 56 -14.02 -11.84 13.19
C ASP A 56 -12.58 -11.86 12.60
N PHE A 57 -12.23 -10.82 11.83
CA PHE A 57 -10.94 -10.67 11.15
C PHE A 57 -10.53 -9.22 11.03
N VAL A 58 -9.22 -8.92 11.13
CA VAL A 58 -8.68 -7.55 11.06
C VAL A 58 -7.62 -7.44 9.97
N PHE A 59 -7.81 -6.53 9.02
CA PHE A 59 -6.76 -6.07 8.13
C PHE A 59 -6.08 -4.84 8.75
N PHE A 60 -4.85 -5.01 9.21
CA PHE A 60 -4.05 -3.93 9.77
C PHE A 60 -3.19 -3.29 8.67
N LEU A 61 -3.78 -2.32 7.95
CA LEU A 61 -3.14 -1.59 6.85
C LEU A 61 -2.64 -0.20 7.29
N ALA A 62 -3.17 0.34 8.40
CA ALA A 62 -2.86 1.70 8.87
C ALA A 62 -1.37 1.87 9.15
N PHE A 63 -0.80 2.89 8.52
CA PHE A 63 0.59 3.30 8.71
C PHE A 63 0.75 4.73 8.17
N ASP A 64 1.54 5.56 8.83
CA ASP A 64 1.93 6.85 8.26
C ASP A 64 2.99 6.59 7.20
N VAL A 65 2.57 6.60 5.94
CA VAL A 65 3.40 6.23 4.78
C VAL A 65 2.89 6.92 3.52
N GLY A 66 3.75 7.02 2.53
CA GLY A 66 3.45 7.51 1.19
C GLY A 66 4.51 7.03 0.19
N GLY A 67 4.47 7.54 -1.03
CA GLY A 67 5.44 7.24 -2.07
C GLY A 67 6.86 7.70 -1.74
N SER A 68 7.81 7.41 -2.63
CA SER A 68 9.25 7.68 -2.43
C SER A 68 9.53 9.14 -2.06
N ARG A 69 8.78 10.11 -2.59
CA ARG A 69 8.90 11.53 -2.26
C ARG A 69 8.56 11.81 -0.80
N TYR A 70 7.47 11.24 -0.32
CA TYR A 70 7.05 11.34 1.08
C TYR A 70 8.08 10.71 2.02
N LEU A 71 8.53 9.50 1.73
CA LEU A 71 9.53 8.79 2.53
C LEU A 71 10.86 9.54 2.56
N LYS A 72 11.35 10.06 1.42
CA LYS A 72 12.58 10.86 1.35
C LYS A 72 12.52 12.09 2.28
N LYS A 73 11.34 12.70 2.42
CA LYS A 73 11.13 13.91 3.24
C LYS A 73 10.92 13.60 4.72
N TYR A 74 10.18 12.55 5.06
CA TYR A 74 9.63 12.39 6.40
C TYR A 74 10.13 11.18 7.19
N GLN A 75 10.61 10.08 6.56
CA GLN A 75 10.90 8.84 7.28
C GLN A 75 11.94 8.97 8.40
N HIS A 76 12.80 9.99 8.37
CA HIS A 76 13.81 10.27 9.39
C HIS A 76 13.34 11.25 10.47
N THR A 77 12.09 11.73 10.42
CA THR A 77 11.56 12.66 11.42
C THR A 77 11.07 11.91 12.66
N TYR A 78 11.11 12.61 13.80
CA TYR A 78 10.56 12.10 15.05
C TYR A 78 9.08 11.72 14.91
N ASP A 79 8.28 12.59 14.29
CA ASP A 79 6.84 12.39 14.16
C ASP A 79 6.50 11.14 13.35
N PHE A 80 7.19 10.91 12.22
CA PHE A 80 7.01 9.71 11.42
C PHE A 80 7.28 8.43 12.22
N ILE A 81 8.42 8.40 12.94
CA ILE A 81 8.81 7.24 13.75
C ILE A 81 7.83 7.05 14.91
N ASN A 82 7.53 8.12 15.64
CA ASN A 82 6.66 8.08 16.81
C ASN A 82 5.22 7.69 16.46
N ASN A 83 4.64 8.27 15.40
CA ASN A 83 3.28 7.95 14.95
C ASN A 83 3.16 6.46 14.61
N ASN A 84 4.06 5.93 13.79
CA ASN A 84 4.02 4.53 13.39
C ASN A 84 4.27 3.58 14.57
N THR A 85 5.15 3.94 15.49
CA THR A 85 5.38 3.15 16.72
C THR A 85 4.11 3.10 17.58
N ARG A 86 3.42 4.23 17.76
CA ARG A 86 2.16 4.30 18.54
C ARG A 86 1.03 3.53 17.85
N ILE A 87 0.85 3.70 16.54
CA ILE A 87 -0.14 2.95 15.75
C ILE A 87 0.06 1.44 15.97
N MET A 88 1.29 0.95 15.85
CA MET A 88 1.60 -0.47 16.06
C MET A 88 1.35 -0.91 17.50
N ALA A 89 1.92 -0.23 18.48
CA ALA A 89 1.80 -0.63 19.88
C ALA A 89 0.33 -0.72 20.31
N ASN A 90 -0.45 0.34 20.04
CA ASN A 90 -1.86 0.40 20.44
C ASN A 90 -2.72 -0.66 19.75
N THR A 91 -2.44 -0.96 18.48
CA THR A 91 -3.20 -1.95 17.73
C THR A 91 -2.86 -3.38 18.14
N PHE A 92 -1.56 -3.71 18.24
CA PHE A 92 -1.14 -5.05 18.63
C PHE A 92 -1.57 -5.42 20.06
N ASP A 93 -1.59 -4.46 20.99
CA ASP A 93 -2.13 -4.68 22.34
C ASP A 93 -3.61 -5.08 22.31
N LEU A 94 -4.42 -4.44 21.47
CA LEU A 94 -5.84 -4.80 21.31
C LEU A 94 -6.02 -6.13 20.58
N LEU A 95 -5.25 -6.39 19.52
CA LEU A 95 -5.27 -7.68 18.80
C LEU A 95 -4.94 -8.84 19.73
N LYS A 96 -3.93 -8.67 20.60
CA LYS A 96 -3.57 -9.62 21.66
C LYS A 96 -4.69 -9.79 22.68
N THR A 97 -5.23 -8.66 23.19
CA THR A 97 -6.26 -8.66 24.25
C THR A 97 -7.53 -9.40 23.84
N TYR A 98 -7.92 -9.27 22.57
CA TYR A 98 -9.14 -9.86 22.04
C TYR A 98 -8.91 -11.12 21.19
N ASP A 99 -7.68 -11.63 21.17
CA ASP A 99 -7.27 -12.87 20.43
C ASP A 99 -7.81 -12.88 19.00
N LYS A 100 -7.43 -11.86 18.21
CA LYS A 100 -7.99 -11.68 16.86
C LYS A 100 -7.12 -12.30 15.78
N LYS A 101 -7.78 -12.94 14.80
CA LYS A 101 -7.15 -13.26 13.51
C LYS A 101 -6.89 -11.98 12.75
N PHE A 102 -5.68 -11.80 12.24
CA PHE A 102 -5.33 -10.57 11.51
C PHE A 102 -4.24 -10.78 10.48
N VAL A 103 -4.21 -9.86 9.52
CA VAL A 103 -3.11 -9.67 8.57
C VAL A 103 -2.48 -8.31 8.83
N PHE A 104 -1.15 -8.26 8.95
CA PHE A 104 -0.37 -7.03 8.99
C PHE A 104 0.20 -6.70 7.62
N ALA A 105 -0.03 -5.47 7.16
CA ALA A 105 0.51 -4.93 5.92
C ALA A 105 1.99 -4.53 6.11
N SER A 106 2.89 -5.44 5.78
CA SER A 106 4.32 -5.16 5.73
C SER A 106 4.74 -4.67 4.33
N SER A 107 6.02 -4.59 4.09
CA SER A 107 6.62 -4.08 2.86
C SER A 107 7.82 -4.92 2.46
N GLN A 108 8.07 -5.01 1.16
CA GLN A 108 9.34 -5.54 0.64
C GLN A 108 10.56 -4.77 1.19
N MET A 109 10.36 -3.55 1.70
CA MET A 109 11.41 -2.75 2.32
C MET A 109 11.75 -3.15 3.76
N SER A 110 11.00 -4.08 4.39
CA SER A 110 11.24 -4.51 5.78
C SER A 110 12.65 -5.08 6.02
N ASN A 111 13.34 -5.51 4.97
CA ASN A 111 14.72 -6.01 5.04
C ASN A 111 15.77 -4.89 4.96
N LEU A 112 15.39 -3.63 4.69
CA LEU A 112 16.32 -2.54 4.45
C LEU A 112 16.70 -1.86 5.76
N SER A 113 17.83 -2.25 6.35
CA SER A 113 18.30 -1.76 7.65
C SER A 113 18.64 -0.25 7.67
N PHE A 114 18.84 0.37 6.51
CA PHE A 114 19.09 1.81 6.38
C PHE A 114 17.81 2.66 6.30
N SER A 115 16.65 2.02 6.11
CA SER A 115 15.35 2.70 5.99
C SER A 115 14.59 2.67 7.32
N PRO A 116 14.33 3.81 7.98
CA PRO A 116 13.45 3.85 9.16
C PRO A 116 12.07 3.24 8.89
N TYR A 117 11.50 3.50 7.72
CA TYR A 117 10.25 2.85 7.29
C TYR A 117 10.39 1.32 7.26
N GLY A 118 11.47 0.81 6.64
CA GLY A 118 11.73 -0.62 6.57
C GLY A 118 11.90 -1.25 7.96
N LEU A 119 12.66 -0.60 8.85
CA LEU A 119 12.85 -1.06 10.23
C LEU A 119 11.54 -1.09 11.03
N LEU A 120 10.67 -0.09 10.86
CA LEU A 120 9.35 -0.07 11.51
C LEU A 120 8.45 -1.19 10.97
N LYS A 121 8.47 -1.47 9.67
CA LYS A 121 7.73 -2.61 9.10
C LYS A 121 8.27 -3.93 9.62
N ASN A 122 9.60 -4.08 9.74
CA ASN A 122 10.22 -5.26 10.36
C ASN A 122 9.79 -5.45 11.83
N LEU A 123 9.76 -4.37 12.61
CA LEU A 123 9.23 -4.40 13.97
C LEU A 123 7.78 -4.89 14.01
N GLY A 124 6.93 -4.41 13.10
CA GLY A 124 5.55 -4.89 12.96
C GLY A 124 5.45 -6.37 12.60
N GLU A 125 6.39 -6.89 11.78
CA GLU A 125 6.48 -8.33 11.48
C GLU A 125 6.80 -9.15 12.75
N LEU A 126 7.71 -8.65 13.60
CA LEU A 126 8.05 -9.32 14.87
C LEU A 126 6.85 -9.38 15.83
N TYR A 127 6.10 -8.29 15.97
CA TYR A 127 4.83 -8.29 16.72
C TYR A 127 3.84 -9.30 16.13
N THR A 128 3.65 -9.28 14.81
CA THR A 128 2.72 -10.17 14.12
C THR A 128 3.05 -11.62 14.35
N LYS A 129 4.32 -12.01 14.19
CA LYS A 129 4.80 -13.39 14.47
C LYS A 129 4.55 -13.79 15.91
N SER A 130 4.81 -12.90 16.88
CA SER A 130 4.62 -13.18 18.30
C SER A 130 3.16 -13.41 18.69
N LEU A 131 2.22 -12.92 17.89
CA LEU A 131 0.76 -13.05 18.10
C LEU A 131 0.12 -14.09 17.17
N GLY A 132 0.88 -14.77 16.32
CA GLY A 132 0.34 -15.76 15.37
C GLY A 132 -0.50 -15.16 14.23
N GLY A 133 -0.35 -13.86 13.96
CA GLY A 133 -0.95 -13.20 12.80
C GLY A 133 -0.22 -13.52 11.51
N LEU A 134 -0.77 -13.10 10.37
CA LEU A 134 -0.13 -13.27 9.05
C LEU A 134 0.48 -11.96 8.56
N ILE A 135 1.55 -12.09 7.79
CA ILE A 135 2.30 -10.96 7.22
C ILE A 135 2.14 -10.98 5.71
N THR A 136 1.61 -9.90 5.13
CA THR A 136 1.63 -9.69 3.68
C THR A 136 2.69 -8.63 3.34
N LYS A 137 3.65 -8.97 2.48
CA LYS A 137 4.70 -8.05 2.03
C LYS A 137 4.28 -7.39 0.73
N PHE A 138 3.87 -6.14 0.82
CA PHE A 138 3.53 -5.35 -0.35
C PHE A 138 4.78 -4.81 -1.05
N TRP A 139 4.69 -4.74 -2.37
CA TRP A 139 5.67 -4.10 -3.23
C TRP A 139 5.14 -2.72 -3.64
N ASN A 140 4.98 -2.45 -4.93
CA ASN A 140 4.44 -1.16 -5.34
C ASN A 140 2.98 -1.35 -5.78
N VAL A 141 2.06 -1.29 -4.82
CA VAL A 141 0.63 -1.29 -5.15
C VAL A 141 0.27 0.08 -5.69
N TYR A 142 -0.52 0.14 -6.76
CA TYR A 142 -1.00 1.38 -7.36
C TYR A 142 -2.51 1.33 -7.61
N GLY A 143 -3.14 2.49 -7.56
CA GLY A 143 -4.56 2.69 -7.76
C GLY A 143 -4.88 4.17 -7.69
N ILE A 144 -6.15 4.51 -7.48
CA ILE A 144 -6.57 5.89 -7.30
C ILE A 144 -6.16 6.35 -5.90
N GLU A 145 -5.46 7.47 -5.80
CA GLU A 145 -5.05 8.09 -4.55
C GLU A 145 -5.69 9.47 -4.41
N LYS A 146 -6.19 9.77 -3.22
CA LYS A 146 -6.84 11.05 -2.90
C LYS A 146 -5.85 12.07 -2.35
N ASP A 147 -4.83 11.61 -1.61
CA ASP A 147 -3.80 12.45 -1.01
C ASP A 147 -2.57 12.52 -1.94
N TYR A 148 -2.46 13.61 -2.68
CA TYR A 148 -1.37 13.80 -3.64
C TYR A 148 -0.01 14.07 -2.99
N GLU A 149 0.06 14.48 -1.72
CA GLU A 149 1.34 14.59 -1.00
C GLU A 149 1.95 13.21 -0.75
N LYS A 150 1.10 12.23 -0.47
CA LYS A 150 1.48 10.83 -0.24
C LYS A 150 1.50 9.97 -1.51
N SER A 151 1.13 10.53 -2.66
CA SER A 151 0.94 9.76 -3.89
C SER A 151 2.20 9.03 -4.37
N HIS A 152 1.96 7.88 -4.96
CA HIS A 152 2.97 7.05 -5.60
C HIS A 152 3.18 7.47 -7.07
N VAL A 153 4.21 6.90 -7.69
CA VAL A 153 4.74 7.34 -8.99
C VAL A 153 3.69 7.39 -10.11
N ILE A 154 2.80 6.40 -10.22
CA ILE A 154 1.80 6.35 -11.31
C ILE A 154 0.79 7.49 -11.17
N THR A 155 0.23 7.71 -9.99
CA THR A 155 -0.68 8.83 -9.69
C THR A 155 0.02 10.17 -9.89
N ASP A 156 1.27 10.30 -9.41
CA ASP A 156 2.05 11.54 -9.55
C ASP A 156 2.33 11.88 -11.01
N PHE A 157 2.70 10.91 -11.84
CA PHE A 157 2.97 11.14 -13.26
C PHE A 157 1.70 11.52 -14.03
N ILE A 158 0.58 10.85 -13.77
CA ILE A 158 -0.70 11.20 -14.40
C ILE A 158 -1.12 12.63 -14.01
N ARG A 159 -1.03 12.96 -12.70
CA ARG A 159 -1.34 14.30 -12.20
C ARG A 159 -0.49 15.36 -12.89
N LYS A 160 0.84 15.20 -12.89
CA LYS A 160 1.78 16.12 -13.54
C LYS A 160 1.46 16.31 -15.03
N GLY A 161 1.15 15.23 -15.74
CA GLY A 161 0.76 15.31 -17.15
C GLY A 161 -0.50 16.15 -17.37
N PHE A 162 -1.51 16.06 -16.50
CA PHE A 162 -2.70 16.92 -16.57
C PHE A 162 -2.43 18.37 -16.20
N GLU A 163 -1.70 18.60 -15.11
CA GLU A 163 -1.49 19.96 -14.54
C GLU A 163 -0.47 20.78 -15.30
N THR A 164 0.62 20.16 -15.73
CA THR A 164 1.78 20.90 -16.29
C THR A 164 2.14 20.53 -17.73
N GLY A 165 1.62 19.43 -18.26
CA GLY A 165 2.05 18.87 -19.54
C GLY A 165 3.46 18.26 -19.50
N VAL A 166 4.03 18.04 -18.31
CA VAL A 166 5.37 17.49 -18.14
C VAL A 166 5.37 16.45 -17.02
N ILE A 167 5.85 15.23 -17.33
CA ILE A 167 6.18 14.20 -16.34
C ILE A 167 7.63 14.43 -15.90
N ASP A 168 7.78 15.29 -14.87
CA ASP A 168 9.07 15.61 -14.27
C ASP A 168 9.44 14.53 -13.24
N MET A 169 10.48 13.74 -13.53
CA MET A 169 10.89 12.59 -12.72
C MET A 169 11.93 13.00 -11.68
N ILE A 170 11.88 12.36 -10.51
CA ILE A 170 12.87 12.59 -9.43
C ILE A 170 14.15 11.78 -9.60
N THR A 171 14.16 10.81 -10.51
CA THR A 171 15.30 9.94 -10.82
C THR A 171 15.48 9.84 -12.32
N ASP A 172 16.56 9.16 -12.75
CA ASP A 172 16.79 8.83 -14.16
C ASP A 172 15.82 7.77 -14.69
N GLY A 173 15.04 7.14 -13.79
CA GLY A 173 14.03 6.15 -14.10
C GLY A 173 14.56 4.78 -14.49
N GLN A 174 15.85 4.50 -14.29
CA GLN A 174 16.44 3.20 -14.63
C GLN A 174 16.20 2.13 -13.56
N GLU A 175 15.77 2.52 -12.38
CA GLU A 175 15.40 1.59 -11.32
C GLU A 175 14.17 0.74 -11.73
N GLU A 176 14.26 -0.54 -11.43
CA GLU A 176 13.20 -1.52 -11.70
C GLU A 176 12.34 -1.76 -10.46
N ARG A 177 11.03 -1.83 -10.66
CA ARG A 177 10.06 -2.11 -9.59
C ARG A 177 8.95 -3.03 -10.12
N GLU A 178 8.35 -3.80 -9.21
CA GLU A 178 7.17 -4.60 -9.50
C GLU A 178 5.92 -3.84 -9.07
N PHE A 179 4.98 -3.61 -9.99
CA PHE A 179 3.76 -2.86 -9.74
C PHE A 179 2.53 -3.75 -9.79
N LEU A 180 1.66 -3.65 -8.78
CA LEU A 180 0.43 -4.41 -8.67
C LEU A 180 -0.78 -3.47 -8.60
N TYR A 181 -1.80 -3.71 -9.41
CA TYR A 181 -3.04 -2.96 -9.35
C TYR A 181 -3.80 -3.23 -8.04
N ALA A 182 -4.38 -2.18 -7.45
CA ALA A 182 -5.00 -2.24 -6.12
C ALA A 182 -6.13 -3.27 -6.02
N GLN A 183 -6.90 -3.51 -7.10
CA GLN A 183 -7.95 -4.53 -7.10
C GLN A 183 -7.35 -5.95 -6.98
N ASP A 184 -6.28 -6.26 -7.71
CA ASP A 184 -5.58 -7.55 -7.60
C ASP A 184 -4.99 -7.72 -6.18
N CYS A 185 -4.51 -6.63 -5.56
CA CYS A 185 -4.07 -6.64 -4.17
C CYS A 185 -5.21 -7.02 -3.21
N CYS A 186 -6.41 -6.50 -3.42
CA CYS A 186 -7.58 -6.83 -2.59
C CYS A 186 -7.97 -8.31 -2.73
N GLU A 187 -7.90 -8.86 -3.93
CA GLU A 187 -8.13 -10.29 -4.18
C GLU A 187 -7.09 -11.18 -3.48
N ALA A 188 -5.82 -10.75 -3.46
CA ALA A 188 -4.78 -11.43 -2.69
C ALA A 188 -5.10 -11.43 -1.18
N LEU A 189 -5.49 -10.27 -0.64
CA LEU A 189 -5.82 -10.12 0.78
C LEU A 189 -7.06 -10.93 1.17
N GLU A 190 -8.11 -10.94 0.33
CA GLU A 190 -9.28 -11.80 0.53
C GLU A 190 -8.89 -13.28 0.50
N THR A 191 -8.02 -13.68 -0.43
CA THR A 191 -7.51 -15.04 -0.51
C THR A 191 -6.76 -15.44 0.77
N VAL A 192 -5.92 -14.55 1.31
CA VAL A 192 -5.20 -14.79 2.57
C VAL A 192 -6.17 -14.90 3.75
N MET A 193 -7.20 -14.06 3.81
CA MET A 193 -8.24 -14.13 4.84
C MET A 193 -9.01 -15.45 4.78
N ASN A 194 -9.44 -15.86 3.59
CA ASN A 194 -10.26 -17.06 3.39
C ASN A 194 -9.49 -18.37 3.66
N ASN A 195 -8.18 -18.36 3.45
CA ASN A 195 -7.29 -19.49 3.66
C ASN A 195 -6.37 -19.29 4.89
N TYR A 196 -6.79 -18.47 5.87
CA TYR A 196 -5.96 -18.05 6.99
C TYR A 196 -5.25 -19.19 7.72
N ASN A 197 -5.95 -20.31 7.91
CA ASN A 197 -5.42 -21.45 8.66
C ASN A 197 -4.42 -22.31 7.85
N ASP A 198 -4.32 -22.09 6.53
CA ASP A 198 -3.38 -22.79 5.64
C ASP A 198 -2.01 -22.11 5.62
N PHE A 199 -1.93 -20.87 6.16
CA PHE A 199 -0.71 -20.09 6.24
C PHE A 199 -0.15 -20.04 7.66
N LYS A 200 1.15 -19.78 7.75
CA LYS A 200 1.88 -19.56 9.00
C LYS A 200 2.46 -18.16 9.04
N SER A 201 2.71 -17.67 10.24
CA SER A 201 3.32 -16.33 10.45
C SER A 201 4.70 -16.17 9.81
N ASP A 202 5.41 -17.26 9.53
CA ASP A 202 6.72 -17.27 8.87
C ASP A 202 6.63 -17.43 7.35
N ASP A 203 5.45 -17.68 6.79
CA ASP A 203 5.28 -17.76 5.34
C ASP A 203 5.52 -16.38 4.71
N GLU A 204 6.26 -16.36 3.62
CA GLU A 204 6.53 -15.13 2.88
C GLU A 204 5.42 -14.86 1.85
N LEU A 205 4.34 -14.21 2.30
CA LEU A 205 3.19 -13.86 1.47
C LEU A 205 3.46 -12.54 0.73
N HIS A 206 4.22 -12.61 -0.36
CA HIS A 206 4.51 -11.44 -1.19
C HIS A 206 3.33 -11.13 -2.11
N VAL A 207 2.86 -9.88 -2.04
CA VAL A 207 1.73 -9.37 -2.83
C VAL A 207 2.27 -8.40 -3.87
N THR A 208 2.49 -8.91 -5.09
CA THR A 208 3.10 -8.17 -6.20
C THR A 208 2.70 -8.77 -7.55
N SER A 209 3.06 -8.09 -8.65
CA SER A 209 2.83 -8.59 -10.02
C SER A 209 3.81 -9.66 -10.46
N PHE A 210 4.93 -9.84 -9.76
CA PHE A 210 6.06 -10.70 -10.16
C PHE A 210 6.71 -10.31 -11.49
N ASN A 211 6.46 -9.10 -11.98
CA ASN A 211 7.01 -8.54 -13.21
C ASN A 211 7.70 -7.20 -12.91
N SER A 212 9.00 -7.14 -13.12
CA SER A 212 9.78 -5.91 -13.01
C SER A 212 9.60 -5.02 -14.22
N VAL A 213 9.51 -3.71 -14.00
CA VAL A 213 9.43 -2.67 -15.00
C VAL A 213 10.25 -1.46 -14.57
N LYS A 214 10.90 -0.78 -15.50
CA LYS A 214 11.61 0.47 -15.23
C LYS A 214 10.62 1.62 -15.02
N ILE A 215 10.98 2.56 -14.15
CA ILE A 215 10.13 3.74 -13.89
C ILE A 215 9.99 4.60 -15.15
N ILE A 216 11.02 4.69 -15.99
CA ILE A 216 10.95 5.41 -17.26
C ILE A 216 9.92 4.79 -18.22
N ASP A 217 9.79 3.46 -18.24
CA ASP A 217 8.80 2.77 -19.09
C ASP A 217 7.37 3.10 -18.63
N ILE A 218 7.13 3.23 -17.32
CA ILE A 218 5.85 3.69 -16.77
C ILE A 218 5.53 5.11 -17.26
N ALA A 219 6.51 6.01 -17.23
CA ALA A 219 6.33 7.38 -17.74
C ALA A 219 5.91 7.39 -19.21
N HIS A 220 6.53 6.54 -20.03
CA HIS A 220 6.19 6.40 -21.46
C HIS A 220 4.81 5.75 -21.68
N ILE A 221 4.41 4.76 -20.88
CA ILE A 221 3.05 4.20 -20.92
C ILE A 221 2.03 5.31 -20.62
N ILE A 222 2.26 6.11 -19.59
CA ILE A 222 1.37 7.21 -19.25
C ILE A 222 1.35 8.30 -20.35
N GLN A 223 2.51 8.64 -20.91
CA GLN A 223 2.60 9.57 -22.05
C GLN A 223 1.71 9.09 -23.21
N GLN A 224 1.76 7.80 -23.58
CA GLN A 224 0.89 7.22 -24.62
C GLN A 224 -0.61 7.38 -24.30
N LYS A 225 -1.02 7.29 -23.03
CA LYS A 225 -2.43 7.55 -22.64
C LYS A 225 -2.83 9.01 -22.88
N PHE A 226 -1.91 9.97 -22.68
CA PHE A 226 -2.14 11.37 -23.02
C PHE A 226 -2.21 11.59 -24.53
N ASP A 227 -1.35 10.94 -25.32
CA ASP A 227 -1.39 11.02 -26.79
C ASP A 227 -2.73 10.50 -27.33
N MET A 228 -3.29 9.42 -26.77
CA MET A 228 -4.60 8.87 -27.15
C MET A 228 -5.77 9.87 -26.95
N ILE A 229 -5.63 10.85 -26.05
CA ILE A 229 -6.62 11.92 -25.87
C ILE A 229 -6.23 13.23 -26.53
N GLY A 230 -5.19 13.22 -27.40
CA GLY A 230 -4.72 14.39 -28.14
C GLY A 230 -3.96 15.42 -27.28
N LYS A 231 -3.51 15.06 -26.07
CA LYS A 231 -2.76 15.95 -25.17
C LYS A 231 -1.28 15.59 -25.20
N LYS A 232 -0.44 16.49 -25.69
CA LYS A 232 1.01 16.31 -25.67
C LYS A 232 1.56 16.48 -24.26
N VAL A 233 2.35 15.50 -23.81
CA VAL A 233 3.04 15.51 -22.51
C VAL A 233 4.49 15.13 -22.72
N ASP A 234 5.42 15.89 -22.16
CA ASP A 234 6.85 15.61 -22.24
C ASP A 234 7.32 14.81 -21.02
N VAL A 235 8.15 13.80 -21.22
CA VAL A 235 8.81 13.05 -20.15
C VAL A 235 10.20 13.63 -19.92
N LYS A 236 10.50 14.03 -18.67
CA LYS A 236 11.79 14.62 -18.29
C LYS A 236 12.42 13.84 -17.13
N PRO A 237 13.31 12.87 -17.41
CA PRO A 237 14.10 12.20 -16.37
C PRO A 237 15.05 13.17 -15.68
N SER A 238 15.34 12.92 -14.40
CA SER A 238 16.42 13.57 -13.67
C SER A 238 17.76 12.89 -13.96
N ILE A 239 18.84 13.47 -13.46
CA ILE A 239 20.17 12.86 -13.42
C ILE A 239 20.40 12.06 -12.11
N ASP A 240 19.50 12.20 -11.12
CA ASP A 240 19.60 11.53 -9.83
C ASP A 240 19.23 10.05 -9.94
N THR A 241 19.79 9.25 -9.04
CA THR A 241 19.42 7.84 -8.88
C THR A 241 18.52 7.64 -7.66
N ASP A 242 17.82 6.49 -7.57
CA ASP A 242 16.96 6.19 -6.42
C ASP A 242 17.78 6.03 -5.13
N THR A 243 17.46 6.85 -4.12
CA THR A 243 18.07 6.81 -2.80
C THR A 243 17.17 6.19 -1.71
N VAL A 244 15.90 5.90 -2.02
CA VAL A 244 14.93 5.37 -1.04
C VAL A 244 15.03 3.87 -0.90
N GLN A 245 15.07 3.14 -2.01
CA GLN A 245 15.25 1.69 -2.02
C GLN A 245 16.67 1.29 -2.46
N GLN A 246 17.41 2.23 -3.04
CA GLN A 246 18.74 2.02 -3.62
C GLN A 246 18.73 0.87 -4.64
N ASN A 247 19.88 0.23 -4.87
CA ASN A 247 19.99 -0.93 -5.75
C ASN A 247 19.69 -2.26 -5.04
N SER A 248 18.99 -2.24 -3.90
CA SER A 248 18.61 -3.46 -3.21
C SER A 248 17.62 -4.25 -4.05
N LYS A 249 18.08 -5.36 -4.60
CA LYS A 249 17.22 -6.30 -5.33
C LYS A 249 16.62 -7.30 -4.33
N ASN A 250 15.40 -7.00 -3.87
CA ASN A 250 14.59 -8.01 -3.23
C ASN A 250 14.02 -8.93 -4.30
N VAL A 251 13.86 -10.21 -3.97
CA VAL A 251 13.21 -11.20 -4.83
C VAL A 251 11.90 -11.59 -4.17
N ALA A 252 10.80 -11.44 -4.91
CA ALA A 252 9.49 -11.79 -4.40
C ALA A 252 9.34 -13.31 -4.28
N SER A 253 8.97 -13.80 -3.10
CA SER A 253 8.52 -15.18 -2.93
C SER A 253 7.25 -15.41 -3.74
N LYS A 254 7.23 -16.48 -4.52
CA LYS A 254 6.06 -16.92 -5.28
C LYS A 254 5.14 -17.86 -4.50
N TYR A 255 5.34 -18.02 -3.18
CA TYR A 255 4.57 -18.95 -2.36
C TYR A 255 3.06 -18.72 -2.47
N LEU A 256 2.63 -17.45 -2.37
CA LEU A 256 1.21 -17.07 -2.47
C LEU A 256 0.59 -17.40 -3.84
N THR A 257 1.39 -17.57 -4.90
CA THR A 257 0.87 -17.89 -6.24
C THR A 257 0.22 -19.27 -6.38
N ASN A 258 0.33 -20.11 -5.35
CA ASN A 258 -0.41 -21.37 -5.25
C ASN A 258 -1.92 -21.16 -5.02
N TRP A 259 -2.32 -20.00 -4.48
CA TRP A 259 -3.71 -19.65 -4.15
C TRP A 259 -4.23 -18.47 -4.97
N TRP A 260 -3.35 -17.55 -5.35
CA TRP A 260 -3.71 -16.30 -6.03
C TRP A 260 -2.65 -15.92 -7.08
N LYS A 261 -3.10 -15.27 -8.15
CA LYS A 261 -2.22 -14.67 -9.17
C LYS A 261 -2.81 -13.35 -9.63
N PRO A 262 -1.96 -12.32 -9.89
CA PRO A 262 -2.42 -11.06 -10.46
C PRO A 262 -3.00 -11.30 -11.87
N THR A 263 -4.08 -10.59 -12.19
CA THR A 263 -4.80 -10.73 -13.47
C THR A 263 -4.77 -9.45 -14.30
N THR A 264 -4.58 -8.29 -13.65
CA THR A 264 -4.57 -6.99 -14.34
C THR A 264 -3.18 -6.68 -14.88
N SER A 265 -3.07 -6.47 -16.20
CA SER A 265 -1.82 -6.00 -16.79
C SER A 265 -1.47 -4.58 -16.31
N LEU A 266 -0.17 -4.22 -16.37
CA LEU A 266 0.25 -2.86 -15.98
C LEU A 266 -0.43 -1.79 -16.85
N ASP A 267 -0.52 -2.02 -18.17
CA ASP A 267 -1.15 -1.09 -19.11
C ASP A 267 -2.65 -0.89 -18.80
N ASP A 268 -3.38 -1.98 -18.55
CA ASP A 268 -4.82 -1.92 -18.20
C ASP A 268 -5.06 -1.23 -16.86
N GLY A 269 -4.23 -1.52 -15.85
CA GLY A 269 -4.33 -0.89 -14.55
C GLY A 269 -4.03 0.61 -14.63
N ILE A 270 -2.98 1.02 -15.36
CA ILE A 270 -2.69 2.44 -15.62
C ILE A 270 -3.84 3.10 -16.37
N ALA A 271 -4.42 2.45 -17.38
CA ALA A 271 -5.56 2.98 -18.12
C ALA A 271 -6.78 3.24 -17.22
N LYS A 272 -7.07 2.34 -16.26
CA LYS A 272 -8.14 2.52 -15.27
C LYS A 272 -7.90 3.73 -14.38
N VAL A 273 -6.69 3.87 -13.82
CA VAL A 273 -6.30 5.01 -12.98
C VAL A 273 -6.36 6.31 -13.77
N PHE A 274 -5.78 6.33 -14.99
CA PHE A 274 -5.80 7.48 -15.90
C PHE A 274 -7.23 7.94 -16.21
N THR A 275 -8.11 7.01 -16.59
CA THR A 275 -9.50 7.32 -16.92
C THR A 275 -10.26 7.89 -15.73
N SER A 276 -10.00 7.38 -14.53
CA SER A 276 -10.63 7.90 -13.32
C SER A 276 -10.12 9.30 -12.97
N MET A 277 -8.82 9.52 -13.03
CA MET A 277 -8.22 10.83 -12.73
C MET A 277 -8.60 11.89 -13.77
N LYS A 278 -8.71 11.51 -15.05
CA LYS A 278 -9.13 12.42 -16.13
C LYS A 278 -10.43 13.18 -15.81
N LYS A 279 -11.39 12.50 -15.16
CA LYS A 279 -12.68 13.12 -14.77
C LYS A 279 -12.54 14.35 -13.88
N ASN A 280 -11.41 14.51 -13.19
CA ASN A 280 -11.14 15.67 -12.34
C ASN A 280 -10.59 16.87 -13.13
N TYR A 281 -10.26 16.68 -14.43
CA TYR A 281 -9.65 17.67 -15.31
C TYR A 281 -10.51 17.99 -16.55
N ASP A 282 -11.63 17.27 -16.74
CA ASP A 282 -12.67 17.55 -17.74
C ASP A 282 -13.70 18.55 -17.19
#